data_eecc55f701d5cb6a63940066c8190ada
#
_entry.id   eecc55f701d5cb6a63940066c8190ada
#
_cell.length_a   1.000
_cell.length_b   1.000
_cell.length_c   1.000
_cell.angle_alpha   90.00
_cell.angle_beta   90.00
_cell.angle_gamma   90.00
#
_symmetry.space_group_name_H-M   'P 1'
#
loop_
_entity.id
_entity.type
_entity.pdbx_description
1 polymer ?
#
loop_
_entity_poly.entity_id
_entity_poly.type
_entity_poly.pdbx_seq_one_letter_code
_entity_poly.pdbx_strand_id
1 'polypeptide(L)'
;SEMCIRDRAEKCEAGEIIYNLRIRENHAADEHKAYLLLVRSDFEEKELPETVADNDIQNVLPNFRQGDAIILYERNCGTDNVTNKMVFKGNIEHLTDYEISIRLRATQQNPSVLPADSLYAIEHDTMDTTFRSMYQGLYAYLSATQERRDLLLAQRPPKFDESLDSLVSQAKDDFTRVALKAQAAQDYFLLIGPPGTGKTSCALKKMVET
;
A
#
# COMPACT_ATOMS: atom_id res chain seq x y z
N SER A 1 -6.85 10.60 -11.32
CA SER A 1 -5.65 11.08 -10.63
C SER A 1 -4.57 11.37 -11.67
N GLU A 2 -3.80 12.43 -11.50
CA GLU A 2 -2.76 12.88 -12.44
C GLU A 2 -1.70 11.80 -12.75
N MET A 3 -1.48 10.86 -11.85
CA MET A 3 -0.52 9.76 -12.06
C MET A 3 -0.95 8.75 -13.13
N CYS A 4 -2.23 8.63 -13.44
CA CYS A 4 -2.71 7.74 -14.52
C CYS A 4 -2.57 8.37 -15.91
N ILE A 5 -2.25 9.67 -16.01
CA ILE A 5 -2.23 10.44 -17.26
C ILE A 5 -0.80 10.71 -17.74
N ARG A 6 0.23 10.37 -16.94
CA ARG A 6 1.63 10.51 -17.41
C ARG A 6 1.83 9.76 -18.71
N ASP A 7 2.50 10.40 -19.64
CA ASP A 7 2.83 9.80 -20.92
C ASP A 7 3.59 8.48 -20.67
N ARG A 8 3.27 7.50 -21.47
CA ARG A 8 3.85 6.15 -21.44
C ARG A 8 5.36 6.16 -21.48
N ALA A 9 5.95 7.08 -22.27
CA ALA A 9 7.40 7.22 -22.37
C ALA A 9 8.03 7.55 -21.02
N GLU A 10 7.43 8.48 -20.26
CA GLU A 10 7.90 8.84 -18.92
C GLU A 10 7.80 7.67 -17.93
N LYS A 11 6.72 6.87 -17.99
CA LYS A 11 6.57 5.69 -17.11
C LYS A 11 7.59 4.59 -17.45
N CYS A 12 7.88 4.39 -18.73
CA CYS A 12 8.89 3.43 -19.16
C CYS A 12 10.29 3.87 -18.73
N GLU A 13 10.63 5.15 -18.92
CA GLU A 13 11.91 5.73 -18.48
C GLU A 13 12.09 5.71 -16.97
N ALA A 14 11.00 5.90 -16.22
CA ALA A 14 10.99 5.82 -14.78
C ALA A 14 11.00 4.37 -14.23
N GLY A 15 10.85 3.35 -15.09
CA GLY A 15 10.73 1.95 -14.67
C GLY A 15 9.42 1.63 -13.92
N GLU A 16 8.37 2.45 -14.12
CA GLU A 16 7.08 2.33 -13.42
C GLU A 16 6.09 1.37 -14.12
N ILE A 17 6.48 0.80 -15.27
CA ILE A 17 5.69 -0.15 -16.04
C ILE A 17 6.53 -1.32 -16.52
N ILE A 18 5.99 -2.54 -16.46
CA ILE A 18 6.50 -3.71 -17.17
C ILE A 18 5.42 -4.15 -18.15
N TYR A 19 5.78 -4.33 -19.40
CA TYR A 19 4.87 -4.73 -20.49
C TYR A 19 5.41 -5.95 -21.25
N ASN A 20 4.65 -6.43 -22.24
CA ASN A 20 4.93 -7.65 -22.99
C ASN A 20 4.98 -8.90 -22.09
N LEU A 21 4.09 -8.96 -21.11
CA LEU A 21 3.93 -10.10 -20.22
C LEU A 21 2.90 -11.07 -20.79
N ARG A 22 3.14 -12.38 -20.70
CA ARG A 22 2.17 -13.44 -21.00
C ARG A 22 1.87 -14.24 -19.74
N ILE A 23 0.62 -14.67 -19.61
CA ILE A 23 0.22 -15.57 -18.53
C ILE A 23 0.71 -16.98 -18.89
N ARG A 24 1.61 -17.52 -18.09
CA ARG A 24 2.10 -18.90 -18.17
C ARG A 24 1.23 -19.84 -17.34
N GLU A 25 0.84 -19.40 -16.13
CA GLU A 25 -0.06 -20.13 -15.25
C GLU A 25 -1.15 -19.21 -14.73
N ASN A 26 -2.40 -19.70 -14.84
CA ASN A 26 -3.58 -18.95 -14.40
C ASN A 26 -4.32 -19.72 -13.31
N HIS A 27 -4.13 -19.28 -12.08
CA HIS A 27 -4.83 -19.76 -10.88
C HIS A 27 -5.72 -18.64 -10.27
N ALA A 28 -6.22 -17.74 -11.11
CA ALA A 28 -7.05 -16.60 -10.69
C ALA A 28 -8.38 -17.01 -10.05
N ALA A 29 -8.87 -18.20 -10.35
CA ALA A 29 -10.12 -18.74 -9.79
C ALA A 29 -9.95 -19.45 -8.44
N ASP A 30 -8.72 -19.65 -7.95
CA ASP A 30 -8.48 -20.31 -6.68
C ASP A 30 -8.96 -19.42 -5.51
N GLU A 31 -9.94 -19.92 -4.73
CA GLU A 31 -10.54 -19.19 -3.61
C GLU A 31 -9.57 -18.97 -2.44
N HIS A 32 -8.58 -19.85 -2.29
CA HIS A 32 -7.62 -19.74 -1.18
C HIS A 32 -6.40 -18.90 -1.57
N LYS A 33 -5.96 -19.02 -2.81
CA LYS A 33 -4.78 -18.31 -3.30
C LYS A 33 -4.90 -18.02 -4.79
N ALA A 34 -5.63 -16.95 -5.12
CA ALA A 34 -5.70 -16.46 -6.49
C ALA A 34 -4.34 -15.88 -6.92
N TYR A 35 -3.66 -16.53 -7.88
CA TYR A 35 -2.38 -16.04 -8.39
C TYR A 35 -2.23 -16.24 -9.89
N LEU A 36 -1.32 -15.48 -10.47
CA LEU A 36 -0.89 -15.59 -11.86
C LEU A 36 0.64 -15.68 -11.90
N LEU A 37 1.15 -16.56 -12.75
CA LEU A 37 2.54 -16.55 -13.14
C LEU A 37 2.65 -15.97 -14.54
N LEU A 38 3.36 -14.84 -14.66
CA LEU A 38 3.61 -14.15 -15.91
C LEU A 38 5.07 -14.29 -16.32
N VAL A 39 5.30 -14.37 -17.62
CA VAL A 39 6.63 -14.41 -18.22
C VAL A 39 6.78 -13.28 -19.22
N ARG A 40 7.98 -12.77 -19.38
CA ARG A 40 8.29 -11.74 -20.37
C ARG A 40 8.39 -12.39 -21.76
N SER A 41 7.53 -11.98 -22.69
CA SER A 41 7.49 -12.54 -24.05
C SER A 41 8.77 -12.26 -24.85
N ASP A 42 9.52 -11.22 -24.48
CA ASP A 42 10.77 -10.85 -25.15
C ASP A 42 11.90 -11.91 -24.95
N PHE A 43 11.71 -12.82 -23.99
CA PHE A 43 12.67 -13.86 -23.64
C PHE A 43 12.25 -15.27 -24.11
N GLU A 44 10.99 -15.50 -24.50
CA GLU A 44 10.53 -16.82 -24.98
C GLU A 44 11.07 -17.21 -26.36
N GLU A 45 11.49 -16.24 -27.18
CA GLU A 45 11.96 -16.48 -28.57
C GLU A 45 13.48 -16.56 -28.71
N LYS A 46 14.24 -16.36 -27.66
CA LYS A 46 15.71 -16.49 -27.70
C LYS A 46 16.15 -17.60 -26.76
N GLU A 47 16.61 -18.73 -27.34
CA GLU A 47 17.58 -19.58 -26.66
C GLU A 47 18.66 -18.66 -26.09
N LEU A 48 18.87 -18.74 -24.76
CA LEU A 48 19.85 -17.90 -24.06
C LEU A 48 21.20 -17.97 -24.77
N PRO A 49 21.69 -16.90 -25.41
CA PRO A 49 23.06 -16.89 -25.85
C PRO A 49 23.96 -16.82 -24.62
N GLU A 50 24.94 -17.73 -24.54
CA GLU A 50 25.92 -17.79 -23.44
C GLU A 50 26.76 -16.50 -23.27
N THR A 51 26.57 -15.51 -24.13
CA THR A 51 27.23 -14.19 -24.04
C THR A 51 26.33 -13.11 -24.64
N VAL A 52 25.61 -12.41 -23.81
CA VAL A 52 24.92 -11.17 -24.23
C VAL A 52 25.95 -10.04 -24.24
N ALA A 53 26.26 -9.54 -25.41
CA ALA A 53 27.01 -8.30 -25.57
C ALA A 53 26.16 -7.12 -25.06
N ASP A 54 26.75 -6.31 -24.20
CA ASP A 54 26.21 -5.31 -23.28
C ASP A 54 25.53 -4.08 -23.91
N ASN A 55 25.18 -4.04 -25.20
CA ASN A 55 24.97 -2.73 -25.85
C ASN A 55 23.59 -2.42 -26.43
N ASP A 56 22.59 -3.28 -26.41
CA ASP A 56 21.31 -2.98 -27.09
C ASP A 56 20.01 -3.30 -26.32
N ILE A 57 20.10 -3.63 -25.04
CA ILE A 57 18.91 -3.67 -24.20
C ILE A 57 18.87 -2.35 -23.44
N GLN A 58 17.94 -1.47 -23.78
CA GLN A 58 17.53 -0.39 -22.88
C GLN A 58 16.90 -1.03 -21.63
N ASN A 59 17.78 -1.58 -20.81
CA ASN A 59 17.46 -2.10 -19.49
C ASN A 59 17.28 -0.92 -18.53
N VAL A 60 16.19 -0.18 -18.69
CA VAL A 60 15.64 0.50 -17.55
C VAL A 60 15.16 -0.62 -16.64
N LEU A 61 15.94 -0.93 -15.61
CA LEU A 61 15.57 -1.89 -14.60
C LEU A 61 14.22 -1.44 -14.03
N PRO A 62 13.17 -2.26 -14.14
CA PRO A 62 11.87 -1.86 -13.62
C PRO A 62 11.99 -1.62 -12.12
N ASN A 63 11.44 -0.52 -11.64
CA ASN A 63 11.47 -0.13 -10.22
C ASN A 63 10.43 -0.90 -9.41
N PHE A 64 10.34 -2.23 -9.61
CA PHE A 64 9.42 -3.11 -8.91
C PHE A 64 10.16 -4.00 -7.92
N ARG A 65 9.50 -4.31 -6.81
CA ARG A 65 10.02 -5.18 -5.75
C ARG A 65 8.96 -6.20 -5.32
N GLN A 66 9.41 -7.27 -4.73
CA GLN A 66 8.53 -8.21 -4.03
C GLN A 66 7.74 -7.47 -2.94
N GLY A 67 6.42 -7.68 -2.91
CA GLY A 67 5.49 -7.01 -2.02
C GLY A 67 4.79 -5.78 -2.62
N ASP A 68 5.29 -5.24 -3.72
CA ASP A 68 4.69 -4.05 -4.34
C ASP A 68 3.25 -4.32 -4.78
N ALA A 69 2.41 -3.32 -4.53
CA ALA A 69 1.04 -3.30 -5.03
C ALA A 69 1.04 -2.89 -6.49
N ILE A 70 0.34 -3.67 -7.32
CA ILE A 70 0.31 -3.46 -8.77
C ILE A 70 -1.11 -3.50 -9.32
N ILE A 71 -1.24 -2.90 -10.51
CA ILE A 71 -2.39 -3.02 -11.40
C ILE A 71 -1.93 -3.80 -12.62
N LEU A 72 -2.63 -4.91 -12.91
CA LEU A 72 -2.47 -5.72 -14.12
C LEU A 72 -3.60 -5.40 -15.08
N TYR A 73 -3.30 -5.26 -16.36
CA TYR A 73 -4.28 -5.07 -17.43
C TYR A 73 -3.81 -5.65 -18.75
N GLU A 74 -4.76 -6.00 -19.62
CA GLU A 74 -4.49 -6.47 -20.96
C GLU A 74 -3.94 -5.34 -21.83
N ARG A 75 -2.86 -5.61 -22.57
CA ARG A 75 -2.19 -4.65 -23.39
C ARG A 75 -1.66 -5.26 -24.70
N ASN A 76 -2.56 -5.37 -25.68
CA ASN A 76 -2.26 -5.93 -27.01
C ASN A 76 -1.78 -4.86 -28.00
N CYS A 77 -2.05 -3.59 -27.74
CA CYS A 77 -1.60 -2.48 -28.59
C CYS A 77 -1.11 -1.27 -27.78
N GLY A 78 -0.49 -0.33 -28.48
CA GLY A 78 0.14 0.83 -27.85
C GLY A 78 -0.83 1.83 -27.21
N THR A 79 -2.13 1.78 -27.54
CA THR A 79 -3.18 2.65 -27.00
C THR A 79 -3.85 2.07 -25.75
N ASP A 80 -3.61 0.78 -25.45
CA ASP A 80 -4.16 0.12 -24.28
C ASP A 80 -3.48 0.63 -23.01
N ASN A 81 -4.29 0.98 -22.00
CA ASN A 81 -3.85 1.55 -20.72
C ASN A 81 -4.87 1.29 -19.61
N VAL A 82 -4.51 1.65 -18.37
CA VAL A 82 -5.34 1.45 -17.17
C VAL A 82 -6.69 2.15 -17.18
N THR A 83 -6.93 3.10 -18.09
CA THR A 83 -8.19 3.85 -18.16
C THR A 83 -9.20 3.25 -19.14
N ASN A 84 -8.73 2.44 -20.11
CA ASN A 84 -9.56 1.87 -21.17
C ASN A 84 -9.63 0.35 -21.17
N LYS A 85 -8.93 -0.33 -20.25
CA LYS A 85 -8.93 -1.78 -20.08
C LYS A 85 -9.44 -2.18 -18.68
N MET A 86 -9.89 -3.42 -18.58
CA MET A 86 -10.21 -4.02 -17.28
C MET A 86 -8.91 -4.16 -16.47
N VAL A 87 -8.96 -3.75 -15.22
CA VAL A 87 -7.80 -3.75 -14.33
C VAL A 87 -7.96 -4.78 -13.21
N PHE A 88 -6.89 -5.49 -12.90
CA PHE A 88 -6.81 -6.46 -11.82
C PHE A 88 -5.77 -5.96 -10.82
N LYS A 89 -6.15 -5.87 -9.56
CA LYS A 89 -5.25 -5.44 -8.49
C LYS A 89 -4.59 -6.64 -7.84
N GLY A 90 -3.30 -6.53 -7.57
CA GLY A 90 -2.52 -7.60 -6.95
C GLY A 90 -1.30 -7.08 -6.22
N ASN A 91 -0.52 -8.02 -5.70
CA ASN A 91 0.79 -7.76 -5.14
C ASN A 91 1.81 -8.72 -5.76
N ILE A 92 3.03 -8.26 -5.98
CA ILE A 92 4.12 -9.09 -6.44
C ILE A 92 4.53 -10.05 -5.32
N GLU A 93 4.40 -11.37 -5.54
CA GLU A 93 4.90 -12.38 -4.59
C GLU A 93 6.34 -12.77 -4.90
N HIS A 94 6.68 -12.87 -6.19
CA HIS A 94 8.02 -13.19 -6.64
C HIS A 94 8.33 -12.44 -7.92
N LEU A 95 9.57 -11.99 -8.05
CA LEU A 95 10.06 -11.23 -9.20
C LEU A 95 11.46 -11.70 -9.54
N THR A 96 11.65 -12.09 -10.80
CA THR A 96 12.94 -12.34 -11.43
C THR A 96 13.04 -11.55 -12.72
N ASP A 97 14.16 -11.64 -13.42
CA ASP A 97 14.35 -10.99 -14.72
C ASP A 97 13.38 -11.49 -15.79
N TYR A 98 12.86 -12.71 -15.62
CA TYR A 98 12.03 -13.41 -16.63
C TYR A 98 10.60 -13.65 -16.19
N GLU A 99 10.35 -13.85 -14.90
CA GLU A 99 9.08 -14.30 -14.35
C GLU A 99 8.59 -13.37 -13.23
N ILE A 100 7.28 -13.16 -13.21
CA ILE A 100 6.60 -12.37 -12.20
C ILE A 100 5.43 -13.17 -11.67
N SER A 101 5.44 -13.52 -10.39
CA SER A 101 4.30 -14.09 -9.70
C SER A 101 3.50 -13.01 -9.01
N ILE A 102 2.21 -12.93 -9.33
CA ILE A 102 1.29 -11.92 -8.81
C ILE A 102 0.17 -12.61 -8.04
N ARG A 103 0.01 -12.23 -6.78
CA ARG A 103 -1.16 -12.59 -5.99
C ARG A 103 -2.27 -11.58 -6.24
N LEU A 104 -3.39 -12.04 -6.78
CA LEU A 104 -4.57 -11.20 -7.00
C LEU A 104 -5.28 -10.90 -5.67
N ARG A 105 -5.81 -9.68 -5.54
CA ARG A 105 -6.61 -9.27 -4.37
C ARG A 105 -8.02 -9.81 -4.38
N ALA A 106 -8.52 -10.22 -5.56
CA ALA A 106 -9.84 -10.81 -5.72
C ALA A 106 -9.75 -11.99 -6.70
N THR A 107 -10.47 -13.04 -6.39
CA THR A 107 -10.62 -14.21 -7.27
C THR A 107 -11.36 -13.85 -8.55
N GLN A 108 -10.98 -14.48 -9.67
CA GLN A 108 -11.60 -14.28 -10.97
C GLN A 108 -12.17 -15.59 -11.44
N GLN A 109 -13.47 -15.80 -11.22
CA GLN A 109 -14.16 -17.05 -11.59
C GLN A 109 -14.40 -17.18 -13.10
N ASN A 110 -14.40 -16.07 -13.83
CA ASN A 110 -14.57 -16.09 -15.28
C ASN A 110 -13.21 -16.16 -16.00
N PRO A 111 -12.82 -17.30 -16.60
CA PRO A 111 -11.54 -17.44 -17.25
C PRO A 111 -11.36 -16.53 -18.49
N SER A 112 -12.46 -16.06 -19.09
CA SER A 112 -12.39 -15.22 -20.29
C SER A 112 -11.90 -13.79 -20.02
N VAL A 113 -11.82 -13.36 -18.77
CA VAL A 113 -11.32 -12.01 -18.40
C VAL A 113 -9.80 -11.91 -18.36
N LEU A 114 -9.10 -13.07 -18.37
CA LEU A 114 -7.64 -13.18 -18.37
C LEU A 114 -7.20 -14.21 -19.43
N PRO A 115 -7.40 -13.92 -20.74
CA PRO A 115 -7.04 -14.83 -21.81
C PRO A 115 -5.50 -15.06 -21.86
N ALA A 116 -5.08 -16.31 -22.04
CA ALA A 116 -3.66 -16.68 -22.02
C ALA A 116 -2.89 -16.24 -23.26
N ASP A 117 -3.59 -15.99 -24.36
CA ASP A 117 -3.04 -15.54 -25.66
C ASP A 117 -2.84 -14.02 -25.76
N SER A 118 -3.30 -13.27 -24.77
CA SER A 118 -3.12 -11.81 -24.72
C SER A 118 -1.80 -11.41 -24.08
N LEU A 119 -1.36 -10.19 -24.40
CA LEU A 119 -0.26 -9.51 -23.73
C LEU A 119 -0.78 -8.66 -22.58
N TYR A 120 0.02 -8.57 -21.53
CA TYR A 120 -0.31 -7.84 -20.31
C TYR A 120 0.76 -6.81 -19.97
N ALA A 121 0.34 -5.82 -19.19
CA ALA A 121 1.24 -4.88 -18.53
C ALA A 121 0.91 -4.79 -17.03
N ILE A 122 1.91 -4.47 -16.23
CA ILE A 122 1.77 -4.11 -14.83
C ILE A 122 2.30 -2.71 -14.58
N GLU A 123 1.59 -1.97 -13.75
CA GLU A 123 1.99 -0.66 -13.24
C GLU A 123 1.85 -0.65 -11.71
N HIS A 124 2.56 0.27 -11.04
CA HIS A 124 2.36 0.45 -9.60
C HIS A 124 0.92 0.86 -9.30
N ASP A 125 0.28 0.16 -8.36
CA ASP A 125 -0.99 0.61 -7.77
C ASP A 125 -0.68 1.69 -6.75
N THR A 126 -1.03 2.94 -7.04
CA THR A 126 -1.08 3.98 -6.03
C THR A 126 -2.14 3.60 -5.01
N MET A 127 -1.70 3.11 -3.86
CA MET A 127 -2.61 2.63 -2.83
C MET A 127 -3.53 3.75 -2.36
N ASP A 128 -4.77 3.73 -2.84
CA ASP A 128 -5.86 4.62 -2.40
C ASP A 128 -6.30 4.39 -0.94
N THR A 129 -5.62 3.48 -0.21
CA THR A 129 -5.97 3.19 1.19
C THR A 129 -5.85 4.43 2.08
N THR A 130 -4.85 5.27 1.84
CA THR A 130 -4.69 6.54 2.56
C THR A 130 -5.83 7.50 2.27
N PHE A 131 -6.17 7.70 1.00
CA PHE A 131 -7.28 8.56 0.60
C PHE A 131 -8.63 8.04 1.10
N ARG A 132 -8.85 6.72 1.02
CA ARG A 132 -10.06 6.10 1.57
C ARG A 132 -10.20 6.36 3.07
N SER A 133 -9.11 6.21 3.81
CA SER A 133 -9.11 6.51 5.26
C SER A 133 -9.36 7.99 5.54
N MET A 134 -8.80 8.89 4.72
CA MET A 134 -9.04 10.32 4.81
C MET A 134 -10.52 10.67 4.53
N TYR A 135 -11.13 10.12 3.48
CA TYR A 135 -12.55 10.32 3.19
C TYR A 135 -13.45 9.75 4.30
N GLN A 136 -13.13 8.57 4.82
CA GLN A 136 -13.86 8.01 5.97
C GLN A 136 -13.73 8.89 7.20
N GLY A 137 -12.55 9.44 7.47
CA GLY A 137 -12.32 10.39 8.55
C GLY A 137 -13.11 11.68 8.39
N LEU A 138 -13.16 12.26 7.18
CA LEU A 138 -13.97 13.44 6.87
C LEU A 138 -15.47 13.17 7.04
N TYR A 139 -15.96 12.04 6.57
CA TYR A 139 -17.36 11.66 6.74
C TYR A 139 -17.72 11.46 8.22
N ALA A 140 -16.85 10.79 8.98
CA ALA A 140 -17.01 10.61 10.41
C ALA A 140 -17.03 11.96 11.15
N TYR A 141 -16.16 12.91 10.76
CA TYR A 141 -16.16 14.27 11.28
C TYR A 141 -17.47 15.03 10.98
N LEU A 142 -17.96 14.98 9.75
CA LEU A 142 -19.21 15.64 9.35
C LEU A 142 -20.42 15.06 10.10
N SER A 143 -20.40 13.78 10.38
CA SER A 143 -21.47 13.05 11.09
C SER A 143 -21.34 13.11 12.61
N ALA A 144 -20.24 13.67 13.13
CA ALA A 144 -20.00 13.77 14.57
C ALA A 144 -20.87 14.85 15.21
N THR A 145 -21.06 14.70 16.54
CA THR A 145 -21.74 15.74 17.35
C THR A 145 -20.97 17.06 17.32
N GLN A 146 -21.67 18.17 17.58
CA GLN A 146 -21.04 19.49 17.65
C GLN A 146 -19.90 19.51 18.68
N GLU A 147 -20.13 18.92 19.88
CA GLU A 147 -19.11 18.83 20.93
C GLU A 147 -17.83 18.12 20.48
N ARG A 148 -17.97 17.05 19.68
CA ARG A 148 -16.82 16.31 19.12
C ARG A 148 -16.09 17.12 18.07
N ARG A 149 -16.82 17.86 17.22
CA ARG A 149 -16.22 18.74 16.21
C ARG A 149 -15.48 19.91 16.86
N ASP A 150 -16.07 20.54 17.89
CA ASP A 150 -15.45 21.63 18.64
C ASP A 150 -14.14 21.18 19.31
N LEU A 151 -14.11 19.95 19.85
CA LEU A 151 -12.90 19.34 20.39
C LEU A 151 -11.81 19.19 19.32
N LEU A 152 -12.16 18.62 18.16
CA LEU A 152 -11.21 18.37 17.07
C LEU A 152 -10.69 19.65 16.42
N LEU A 153 -11.49 20.74 16.44
CA LEU A 153 -11.12 22.07 15.96
C LEU A 153 -10.48 22.95 17.04
N ALA A 154 -10.18 22.39 18.22
CA ALA A 154 -9.65 23.13 19.37
C ALA A 154 -10.54 24.31 19.83
N GLN A 155 -11.85 24.27 19.54
CA GLN A 155 -12.84 25.26 20.00
C GLN A 155 -13.27 25.02 21.45
N ARG A 156 -13.00 23.85 21.99
CA ARG A 156 -13.02 23.54 23.41
C ARG A 156 -11.79 22.75 23.84
N PRO A 157 -11.32 22.90 25.08
CA PRO A 157 -10.24 22.08 25.58
C PRO A 157 -10.69 20.62 25.81
N PRO A 158 -9.74 19.64 25.77
CA PRO A 158 -10.03 18.28 26.19
C PRO A 158 -10.36 18.21 27.68
N LYS A 159 -11.22 17.26 28.06
CA LYS A 159 -11.59 17.02 29.45
C LYS A 159 -10.62 16.05 30.10
N PHE A 160 -10.35 16.29 31.36
CA PHE A 160 -9.50 15.44 32.21
C PHE A 160 -10.23 15.17 33.53
N ASP A 161 -9.93 14.02 34.12
CA ASP A 161 -10.39 13.66 35.46
C ASP A 161 -9.43 14.25 36.51
N GLU A 162 -9.86 15.34 37.15
CA GLU A 162 -9.09 16.04 38.17
C GLU A 162 -8.88 15.22 39.45
N SER A 163 -9.66 14.13 39.66
CA SER A 163 -9.51 13.28 40.84
C SER A 163 -8.12 12.58 40.86
N LEU A 164 -7.49 12.43 39.71
CA LEU A 164 -6.16 11.81 39.57
C LEU A 164 -4.99 12.78 39.74
N ASP A 165 -5.22 14.08 39.89
CA ASP A 165 -4.16 15.10 39.95
C ASP A 165 -3.20 14.88 41.13
N SER A 166 -3.71 14.43 42.26
CA SER A 166 -2.88 14.11 43.44
C SER A 166 -1.93 12.94 43.15
N LEU A 167 -2.40 11.92 42.42
CA LEU A 167 -1.58 10.76 42.04
C LEU A 167 -0.55 11.13 41.00
N VAL A 168 -0.93 11.96 40.01
CA VAL A 168 -0.03 12.50 39.00
C VAL A 168 1.12 13.30 39.65
N SER A 169 0.79 14.12 40.65
CA SER A 169 1.80 14.94 41.38
C SER A 169 2.73 14.12 42.24
N GLN A 170 2.28 12.96 42.76
CA GLN A 170 3.09 12.07 43.61
C GLN A 170 3.86 11.00 42.78
N ALA A 171 3.70 10.96 41.48
CA ALA A 171 4.38 9.99 40.62
C ALA A 171 5.90 10.12 40.71
N LYS A 172 6.59 9.02 41.04
CA LYS A 172 8.06 8.99 41.31
C LYS A 172 8.89 9.05 40.03
N ASP A 173 8.37 8.64 38.92
CA ASP A 173 9.06 8.64 37.63
C ASP A 173 8.16 9.20 36.50
N ASP A 174 8.80 9.64 35.42
CA ASP A 174 8.11 10.29 34.31
C ASP A 174 7.17 9.37 33.54
N PHE A 175 7.49 8.07 33.43
CA PHE A 175 6.63 7.12 32.72
C PHE A 175 5.35 6.84 33.51
N THR A 176 5.44 6.70 34.83
CA THR A 176 4.27 6.58 35.70
C THR A 176 3.42 7.85 35.64
N ARG A 177 4.06 9.04 35.66
CA ARG A 177 3.34 10.33 35.51
C ARG A 177 2.60 10.41 34.17
N VAL A 178 3.23 10.01 33.07
CA VAL A 178 2.63 9.96 31.73
C VAL A 178 1.46 8.97 31.69
N ALA A 179 1.60 7.78 32.29
CA ALA A 179 0.53 6.79 32.34
C ALA A 179 -0.71 7.30 33.10
N LEU A 180 -0.50 7.92 34.28
CA LEU A 180 -1.60 8.51 35.07
C LEU A 180 -2.28 9.68 34.32
N LYS A 181 -1.52 10.52 33.64
CA LYS A 181 -2.09 11.58 32.77
C LYS A 181 -2.91 11.02 31.61
N ALA A 182 -2.45 9.93 31.00
CA ALA A 182 -3.20 9.25 29.94
C ALA A 182 -4.50 8.64 30.47
N GLN A 183 -4.47 8.07 31.68
CA GLN A 183 -5.64 7.52 32.36
C GLN A 183 -6.65 8.63 32.73
N ALA A 184 -6.18 9.80 33.15
CA ALA A 184 -7.04 10.94 33.48
C ALA A 184 -7.69 11.59 32.24
N ALA A 185 -7.18 11.35 31.03
CA ALA A 185 -7.71 11.94 29.81
C ALA A 185 -9.06 11.30 29.43
N GLN A 186 -10.12 12.10 29.37
CA GLN A 186 -11.46 11.64 28.98
C GLN A 186 -11.74 11.73 27.48
N ASP A 187 -11.07 12.63 26.78
CA ASP A 187 -11.26 12.83 25.35
C ASP A 187 -10.13 12.23 24.54
N TYR A 188 -8.89 12.72 24.71
CA TYR A 188 -7.67 12.20 24.09
C TYR A 188 -6.42 12.61 24.88
N PHE A 189 -5.35 11.87 24.67
CA PHE A 189 -4.03 12.17 25.22
C PHE A 189 -2.96 12.14 24.11
N LEU A 190 -2.13 13.16 24.05
CA LEU A 190 -1.05 13.27 23.08
C LEU A 190 0.30 13.06 23.77
N LEU A 191 1.00 12.00 23.42
CA LEU A 191 2.35 11.72 23.88
C LEU A 191 3.36 12.05 22.77
N ILE A 192 4.10 13.12 22.96
CA ILE A 192 5.14 13.57 22.03
C ILE A 192 6.51 13.20 22.60
N GLY A 193 7.36 12.61 21.78
CA GLY A 193 8.74 12.31 22.14
C GLY A 193 9.58 11.98 20.92
N PRO A 194 10.86 12.41 20.87
CA PRO A 194 11.77 12.03 19.80
C PRO A 194 11.96 10.52 19.66
N PRO A 195 12.53 10.02 18.56
CA PRO A 195 12.94 8.62 18.44
C PRO A 195 13.89 8.23 19.59
N GLY A 196 13.74 7.00 20.12
CA GLY A 196 14.60 6.49 21.20
C GLY A 196 14.24 6.92 22.63
N THR A 197 13.23 7.76 22.87
CA THR A 197 12.81 8.21 24.20
C THR A 197 11.97 7.21 25.00
N GLY A 198 11.83 5.97 24.53
CA GLY A 198 11.09 4.92 25.26
C GLY A 198 9.58 5.02 25.18
N LYS A 199 9.01 5.73 24.18
CA LYS A 199 7.55 5.84 24.01
C LYS A 199 6.87 4.48 23.96
N THR A 200 7.38 3.55 23.15
CA THR A 200 6.79 2.22 22.98
C THR A 200 7.24 1.25 24.06
N SER A 201 8.54 1.22 24.36
CA SER A 201 9.13 0.24 25.29
C SER A 201 8.84 0.52 26.75
N CYS A 202 8.64 1.78 27.13
CA CYS A 202 8.44 2.17 28.52
C CYS A 202 7.07 2.83 28.75
N ALA A 203 6.75 3.93 28.04
CA ALA A 203 5.54 4.68 28.30
C ALA A 203 4.26 3.87 27.96
N LEU A 204 4.18 3.31 26.74
CA LEU A 204 3.02 2.51 26.33
C LEU A 204 2.87 1.25 27.20
N LYS A 205 3.97 0.56 27.51
CA LYS A 205 3.96 -0.59 28.42
C LYS A 205 3.38 -0.21 29.77
N LYS A 206 3.82 0.93 30.33
CA LYS A 206 3.34 1.41 31.64
C LYS A 206 1.86 1.77 31.59
N MET A 207 1.36 2.38 30.51
CA MET A 207 -0.07 2.68 30.32
C MET A 207 -0.96 1.44 30.30
N VAL A 208 -0.44 0.29 29.84
CA VAL A 208 -1.18 -0.98 29.80
C VAL A 208 -1.16 -1.69 31.16
N GLU A 209 -0.11 -1.46 31.96
CA GLU A 209 0.04 -2.06 33.30
C GLU A 209 -0.70 -1.28 34.41
N THR A 210 -1.10 -0.03 34.15
CA THR A 210 -1.79 0.87 35.09
C THR A 210 -3.29 0.83 34.87
#